data_a2db947e43899b0eae6f52a6f074ca1f
#
_entry.id   a2db947e43899b0eae6f52a6f074ca1f
#
_cell.length_a   1.000
_cell.length_b   1.000
_cell.length_c   1.000
_cell.angle_alpha   90.00
_cell.angle_beta   90.00
_cell.angle_gamma   90.00
#
_symmetry.space_group_name_H-M   'P 1'
#
loop_
_entity.id
_entity.type
_entity.pdbx_description
1 polymer ?
#
loop_
_entity_poly.entity_id
_entity_poly.type
_entity_poly.pdbx_seq_one_letter_code
_entity_poly.pdbx_strand_id
1 'polypeptide(L)'
;RYGIMTKEESLVELSEYQIKEYRSFFHPVLHLPPHAYNIHNSCPMGVYDWGRGIGWYILSLTETRRSIINIRPSRIEFYNYLCKQIKELADTLILFQKDNGGFSMFLTDEGGQYESSATVMCGLLFVDAYEITGEEKYIIAAKRTIEALMSVTQRNGAIDFCQGDTKGVALYSTRLTVMPFIQGLSVLLATRYVSNS
;
A
#
# COMPACT_ATOMS: atom_id res chain seq x y z
N ARG A 1 12.44 -4.58 9.63
CA ARG A 1 12.62 -6.04 9.80
C ARG A 1 14.07 -6.43 10.07
N TYR A 2 15.02 -5.97 9.25
CA TYR A 2 16.46 -6.32 9.44
C TYR A 2 16.96 -5.90 10.84
N GLY A 3 16.72 -4.68 11.29
CA GLY A 3 17.12 -4.20 12.62
C GLY A 3 16.59 -5.05 13.77
N ILE A 4 15.37 -5.61 13.64
CA ILE A 4 14.81 -6.53 14.63
C ILE A 4 15.57 -7.87 14.62
N MET A 5 15.87 -8.39 13.44
CA MET A 5 16.59 -9.68 13.30
C MET A 5 18.03 -9.59 13.80
N THR A 6 18.71 -8.46 13.56
CA THR A 6 20.10 -8.20 13.98
C THR A 6 20.20 -7.58 15.38
N LYS A 7 19.05 -7.22 15.99
CA LYS A 7 18.97 -6.47 17.27
C LYS A 7 19.64 -5.09 17.20
N GLU A 8 19.63 -4.48 16.03
CA GLU A 8 20.15 -3.13 15.81
C GLU A 8 19.02 -2.09 15.99
N GLU A 9 18.91 -1.56 17.20
CA GLU A 9 17.86 -0.62 17.60
C GLU A 9 17.83 0.64 16.71
N SER A 10 19.01 1.17 16.34
CA SER A 10 19.14 2.34 15.47
C SER A 10 18.43 2.19 14.11
N LEU A 11 18.38 0.97 13.58
CA LEU A 11 17.66 0.70 12.32
C LEU A 11 16.13 0.69 12.51
N VAL A 12 15.66 0.30 13.69
CA VAL A 12 14.24 0.39 14.04
C VAL A 12 13.84 1.87 14.20
N GLU A 13 14.66 2.65 14.90
CA GLU A 13 14.47 4.11 15.08
C GLU A 13 14.50 4.84 13.75
N LEU A 14 15.44 4.50 12.87
CA LEU A 14 15.48 5.07 11.51
C LEU A 14 14.19 4.79 10.73
N SER A 15 13.67 3.57 10.80
CA SER A 15 12.40 3.20 10.14
C SER A 15 11.23 3.99 10.70
N GLU A 16 11.16 4.15 12.02
CA GLU A 16 10.14 4.95 12.69
C GLU A 16 10.21 6.42 12.25
N TYR A 17 11.42 7.01 12.27
CA TYR A 17 11.66 8.36 11.81
C TYR A 17 11.21 8.56 10.38
N GLN A 18 11.64 7.69 9.45
CA GLN A 18 11.29 7.80 8.03
C GLN A 18 9.78 7.72 7.78
N ILE A 19 9.07 6.81 8.44
CA ILE A 19 7.62 6.68 8.30
C ILE A 19 6.90 7.93 8.81
N LYS A 20 7.29 8.44 9.99
CA LYS A 20 6.69 9.64 10.57
C LYS A 20 6.97 10.89 9.74
N GLU A 21 8.21 11.04 9.29
CA GLU A 21 8.63 12.17 8.45
C GLU A 21 7.89 12.18 7.13
N TYR A 22 7.81 11.02 6.44
CA TYR A 22 7.12 10.93 5.15
C TYR A 22 5.62 11.26 5.27
N ARG A 23 5.00 10.92 6.40
CA ARG A 23 3.60 11.26 6.68
C ARG A 23 3.35 12.77 6.72
N SER A 24 4.35 13.57 7.12
CA SER A 24 4.24 15.04 7.20
C SER A 24 4.10 15.70 5.82
N PHE A 25 4.48 15.01 4.75
CA PHE A 25 4.44 15.51 3.37
C PHE A 25 3.14 15.18 2.62
N PHE A 26 2.18 14.56 3.29
CA PHE A 26 0.90 14.18 2.64
C PHE A 26 0.11 15.41 2.21
N HIS A 27 -0.62 15.25 1.10
CA HIS A 27 -1.53 16.30 0.62
C HIS A 27 -2.61 16.59 1.68
N PRO A 28 -2.82 17.87 2.06
CA PRO A 28 -3.69 18.22 3.20
C PRO A 28 -5.17 17.87 2.98
N VAL A 29 -5.62 17.78 1.73
CA VAL A 29 -7.02 17.47 1.38
C VAL A 29 -7.19 16.02 0.95
N LEU A 30 -6.29 15.50 0.11
CA LEU A 30 -6.38 14.11 -0.38
C LEU A 30 -5.92 13.09 0.66
N HIS A 31 -5.11 13.50 1.63
CA HIS A 31 -4.49 12.62 2.63
C HIS A 31 -3.63 11.49 2.00
N LEU A 32 -3.06 11.75 0.84
CA LEU A 32 -2.21 10.83 0.07
C LEU A 32 -0.76 11.33 0.00
N PRO A 33 0.24 10.44 -0.01
CA PRO A 33 1.65 10.81 -0.14
C PRO A 33 1.98 11.30 -1.55
N PRO A 34 2.96 12.22 -1.71
CA PRO A 34 3.54 12.52 -3.02
C PRO A 34 4.36 11.32 -3.53
N HIS A 35 4.71 11.29 -4.82
CA HIS A 35 5.63 10.29 -5.34
C HIS A 35 7.01 10.38 -4.66
N ALA A 36 7.51 11.58 -4.46
CA ALA A 36 8.71 11.89 -3.71
C ALA A 36 8.62 13.30 -3.11
N TYR A 37 9.53 13.63 -2.20
CA TYR A 37 9.63 14.97 -1.64
C TYR A 37 11.07 15.46 -1.69
N ASN A 38 11.29 16.66 -2.23
CA ASN A 38 12.59 17.30 -2.26
C ASN A 38 12.78 18.13 -0.99
N ILE A 39 13.59 17.64 -0.06
CA ILE A 39 13.85 18.29 1.23
C ILE A 39 14.63 19.59 1.09
N HIS A 40 15.47 19.74 0.07
CA HIS A 40 16.26 20.97 -0.14
C HIS A 40 15.39 22.15 -0.60
N ASN A 41 14.44 21.88 -1.48
CA ASN A 41 13.53 22.88 -2.03
C ASN A 41 12.16 22.88 -1.34
N SER A 42 11.97 22.03 -0.33
CA SER A 42 10.72 21.88 0.42
C SER A 42 9.49 21.74 -0.47
N CYS A 43 9.58 20.91 -1.52
CA CYS A 43 8.48 20.73 -2.47
C CYS A 43 8.19 19.26 -2.78
N PRO A 44 6.92 18.90 -2.96
CA PRO A 44 6.53 17.59 -3.46
C PRO A 44 6.96 17.41 -4.91
N MET A 45 7.29 16.20 -5.29
CA MET A 45 7.69 15.82 -6.64
C MET A 45 6.79 14.71 -7.16
N GLY A 46 6.33 14.85 -8.40
CA GLY A 46 5.34 13.96 -8.98
C GLY A 46 3.93 14.20 -8.43
N VAL A 47 3.03 13.25 -8.68
CA VAL A 47 1.63 13.35 -8.24
C VAL A 47 1.42 12.68 -6.88
N TYR A 48 0.35 13.08 -6.20
CA TYR A 48 -0.03 12.53 -4.89
C TYR A 48 -0.88 11.25 -4.98
N ASP A 49 -1.47 10.99 -6.12
CA ASP A 49 -2.46 9.92 -6.31
C ASP A 49 -1.93 8.74 -7.15
N TRP A 50 -0.60 8.64 -7.33
CA TRP A 50 -0.02 7.51 -8.02
C TRP A 50 -0.16 6.22 -7.19
N GLY A 51 -1.08 5.34 -7.61
CA GLY A 51 -1.50 4.17 -6.84
C GLY A 51 -0.37 3.24 -6.44
N ARG A 52 0.59 2.93 -7.34
CA ARG A 52 1.74 2.09 -7.00
C ARG A 52 2.71 2.79 -6.02
N GLY A 53 2.88 4.10 -6.12
CA GLY A 53 3.68 4.86 -5.14
C GLY A 53 3.08 4.78 -3.75
N ILE A 54 1.78 4.97 -3.64
CA ILE A 54 1.02 4.78 -2.40
C ILE A 54 1.16 3.33 -1.91
N GLY A 55 1.12 2.36 -2.83
CA GLY A 55 1.32 0.95 -2.52
C GLY A 55 2.64 0.64 -1.83
N TRP A 56 3.75 1.27 -2.22
CA TRP A 56 5.03 1.11 -1.52
C TRP A 56 4.97 1.66 -0.08
N TYR A 57 4.26 2.78 0.13
CA TYR A 57 4.03 3.30 1.47
C TYR A 57 3.14 2.35 2.29
N ILE A 58 2.10 1.77 1.70
CA ILE A 58 1.26 0.74 2.32
C ILE A 58 2.13 -0.43 2.82
N LEU A 59 2.99 -0.98 1.97
CA LEU A 59 3.89 -2.06 2.36
C LEU A 59 4.83 -1.65 3.49
N SER A 60 5.32 -0.40 3.49
CA SER A 60 6.15 0.08 4.59
C SER A 60 5.40 0.10 5.92
N LEU A 61 4.14 0.51 5.95
CA LEU A 61 3.31 0.51 7.16
C LEU A 61 2.98 -0.91 7.64
N THR A 62 2.41 -1.72 6.74
CA THR A 62 1.88 -3.05 7.08
C THR A 62 3.01 -4.02 7.47
N GLU A 63 4.12 -4.05 6.72
CA GLU A 63 5.25 -4.90 7.02
C GLU A 63 6.02 -4.45 8.27
N THR A 64 6.08 -3.14 8.53
CA THR A 64 6.68 -2.66 9.79
C THR A 64 5.82 -3.04 10.97
N ARG A 65 4.49 -2.84 10.93
CA ARG A 65 3.56 -3.27 11.99
C ARG A 65 3.73 -4.76 12.30
N ARG A 66 3.70 -5.60 11.27
CA ARG A 66 3.85 -7.06 11.42
C ARG A 66 5.23 -7.45 11.97
N SER A 67 6.26 -6.72 11.60
CA SER A 67 7.62 -7.00 12.06
C SER A 67 7.83 -6.64 13.52
N ILE A 68 7.22 -5.55 14.01
CA ILE A 68 7.42 -5.10 15.40
C ILE A 68 6.45 -5.72 16.41
N ILE A 69 5.47 -6.52 15.97
CA ILE A 69 4.47 -7.12 16.86
C ILE A 69 5.11 -7.93 18.00
N ASN A 70 6.22 -8.61 17.75
CA ASN A 70 6.92 -9.43 18.72
C ASN A 70 7.75 -8.61 19.73
N ILE A 71 8.06 -7.33 19.41
CA ILE A 71 8.76 -6.38 20.29
C ILE A 71 7.82 -5.27 20.76
N ARG A 72 6.52 -5.44 20.54
CA ARG A 72 5.48 -4.46 20.86
C ARG A 72 5.57 -3.86 22.26
N PRO A 73 5.88 -4.60 23.35
CA PRO A 73 5.93 -4.01 24.68
C PRO A 73 6.93 -2.85 24.79
N SER A 74 8.06 -2.93 24.11
CA SER A 74 9.09 -1.87 24.10
C SER A 74 8.82 -0.77 23.06
N ARG A 75 7.85 -0.98 22.14
CA ARG A 75 7.55 -0.07 21.02
C ARG A 75 6.05 0.19 20.88
N ILE A 76 5.32 0.20 21.98
CA ILE A 76 3.84 0.29 21.97
C ILE A 76 3.34 1.56 21.31
N GLU A 77 4.00 2.70 21.51
CA GLU A 77 3.60 3.97 20.90
C GLU A 77 3.73 3.94 19.38
N PHE A 78 4.86 3.41 18.89
CA PHE A 78 5.07 3.27 17.45
C PHE A 78 4.12 2.25 16.84
N TYR A 79 3.88 1.13 17.51
CA TYR A 79 2.88 0.15 17.06
C TYR A 79 1.49 0.78 16.92
N ASN A 80 1.04 1.52 17.93
CA ASN A 80 -0.25 2.20 17.92
C ASN A 80 -0.31 3.29 16.83
N TYR A 81 0.79 4.01 16.62
CA TYR A 81 0.91 4.96 15.52
C TYR A 81 0.72 4.28 14.16
N LEU A 82 1.37 3.14 13.91
CA LEU A 82 1.21 2.38 12.66
C LEU A 82 -0.24 1.90 12.47
N CYS A 83 -0.86 1.36 13.53
CA CYS A 83 -2.27 0.93 13.47
C CYS A 83 -3.20 2.11 13.08
N LYS A 84 -2.97 3.27 13.68
CA LYS A 84 -3.72 4.50 13.35
C LYS A 84 -3.52 4.90 11.88
N GLN A 85 -2.26 4.93 11.41
CA GLN A 85 -1.96 5.30 10.02
C GLN A 85 -2.56 4.31 9.00
N ILE A 86 -2.52 3.01 9.28
CA ILE A 86 -3.13 1.97 8.45
C ILE A 86 -4.65 2.21 8.34
N LYS A 87 -5.32 2.46 9.47
CA LYS A 87 -6.75 2.73 9.48
C LYS A 87 -7.10 3.99 8.70
N GLU A 88 -6.43 5.11 8.97
CA GLU A 88 -6.67 6.39 8.29
C GLU A 88 -6.47 6.28 6.78
N LEU A 89 -5.42 5.60 6.35
CA LEU A 89 -5.14 5.39 4.93
C LEU A 89 -6.17 4.44 4.29
N ALA A 90 -6.62 3.39 4.98
CA ALA A 90 -7.64 2.49 4.50
C ALA A 90 -9.00 3.21 4.34
N ASP A 91 -9.39 4.07 5.30
CA ASP A 91 -10.59 4.90 5.19
C ASP A 91 -10.52 5.85 3.98
N THR A 92 -9.34 6.39 3.70
CA THR A 92 -9.13 7.24 2.52
C THR A 92 -9.22 6.42 1.23
N LEU A 93 -8.51 5.29 1.15
CA LEU A 93 -8.39 4.53 -0.09
C LEU A 93 -9.68 3.79 -0.48
N ILE A 94 -10.51 3.40 0.49
CA ILE A 94 -11.79 2.76 0.20
C ILE A 94 -12.71 3.66 -0.67
N LEU A 95 -12.55 4.98 -0.56
CA LEU A 95 -13.31 5.96 -1.36
C LEU A 95 -12.91 5.98 -2.84
N PHE A 96 -11.72 5.50 -3.16
CA PHE A 96 -11.20 5.40 -4.53
C PHE A 96 -11.35 4.01 -5.16
N GLN A 97 -11.90 3.04 -4.40
CA GLN A 97 -12.14 1.71 -4.93
C GLN A 97 -13.28 1.73 -5.94
N LYS A 98 -12.99 1.32 -7.18
CA LYS A 98 -13.96 1.31 -8.28
C LYS A 98 -15.03 0.23 -8.11
N ASP A 99 -16.10 0.32 -8.88
CA ASP A 99 -17.20 -0.66 -8.88
C ASP A 99 -16.74 -2.08 -9.18
N ASN A 100 -15.73 -2.24 -10.02
CA ASN A 100 -15.12 -3.53 -10.33
C ASN A 100 -14.17 -4.06 -9.22
N GLY A 101 -14.03 -3.33 -8.10
CA GLY A 101 -13.19 -3.71 -6.96
C GLY A 101 -11.72 -3.31 -7.10
N GLY A 102 -11.29 -2.84 -8.26
CA GLY A 102 -9.91 -2.45 -8.53
C GLY A 102 -9.63 -0.98 -8.30
N PHE A 103 -8.40 -0.58 -8.63
CA PHE A 103 -7.92 0.80 -8.57
C PHE A 103 -7.30 1.22 -9.90
N SER A 104 -7.31 2.52 -10.16
CA SER A 104 -6.62 3.11 -11.32
C SER A 104 -5.14 3.34 -11.02
N MET A 105 -4.37 3.56 -12.09
CA MET A 105 -2.97 4.00 -12.00
C MET A 105 -2.84 5.30 -11.18
N PHE A 106 -3.73 6.25 -11.43
CA PHE A 106 -3.93 7.47 -10.63
C PHE A 106 -5.29 7.37 -9.95
N LEU A 107 -5.29 7.39 -8.61
CA LEU A 107 -6.48 7.02 -7.84
C LEU A 107 -7.66 7.98 -8.04
N THR A 108 -7.38 9.26 -8.29
CA THR A 108 -8.40 10.29 -8.51
C THR A 108 -8.96 10.29 -9.94
N ASP A 109 -8.41 9.48 -10.85
CA ASP A 109 -8.91 9.34 -12.21
C ASP A 109 -10.08 8.34 -12.24
N GLU A 110 -11.31 8.86 -12.21
CA GLU A 110 -12.53 8.05 -12.27
C GLU A 110 -12.64 7.22 -13.56
N GLY A 111 -12.22 7.78 -14.70
CA GLY A 111 -12.16 7.10 -15.99
C GLY A 111 -10.89 6.28 -16.21
N GLY A 112 -9.97 6.32 -15.28
CA GLY A 112 -8.64 5.75 -15.39
C GLY A 112 -8.66 4.23 -15.54
N GLN A 113 -7.66 3.74 -16.28
CA GLN A 113 -7.50 2.33 -16.56
C GLN A 113 -7.14 1.57 -15.27
N TYR A 114 -7.70 0.37 -15.12
CA TYR A 114 -7.37 -0.56 -14.03
C TYR A 114 -5.86 -0.83 -13.96
N GLU A 115 -5.33 -0.91 -12.74
CA GLU A 115 -3.91 -1.15 -12.49
C GLU A 115 -3.73 -2.15 -11.33
N SER A 116 -3.07 -3.29 -11.64
CA SER A 116 -2.99 -4.43 -10.72
C SER A 116 -2.13 -4.16 -9.49
N SER A 117 -1.04 -3.37 -9.60
CA SER A 117 -0.15 -3.17 -8.46
C SER A 117 -0.77 -2.26 -7.39
N ALA A 118 -1.49 -1.22 -7.78
CA ALA A 118 -2.30 -0.42 -6.84
C ALA A 118 -3.37 -1.30 -6.18
N THR A 119 -4.08 -2.11 -7.00
CA THR A 119 -5.16 -2.97 -6.54
C THR A 119 -4.68 -3.96 -5.47
N VAL A 120 -3.60 -4.71 -5.73
CA VAL A 120 -3.12 -5.70 -4.76
C VAL A 120 -2.62 -5.08 -3.46
N MET A 121 -1.90 -3.94 -3.55
CA MET A 121 -1.35 -3.29 -2.36
C MET A 121 -2.43 -2.63 -1.51
N CYS A 122 -3.47 -2.06 -2.12
CA CYS A 122 -4.66 -1.60 -1.40
C CYS A 122 -5.39 -2.78 -0.71
N GLY A 123 -5.49 -3.94 -1.39
CA GLY A 123 -6.05 -5.16 -0.78
C GLY A 123 -5.29 -5.59 0.47
N LEU A 124 -3.95 -5.56 0.45
CA LEU A 124 -3.12 -5.84 1.62
C LEU A 124 -3.38 -4.86 2.78
N LEU A 125 -3.54 -3.57 2.47
CA LEU A 125 -3.91 -2.57 3.47
C LEU A 125 -5.26 -2.88 4.12
N PHE A 126 -6.26 -3.25 3.32
CA PHE A 126 -7.60 -3.55 3.83
C PHE A 126 -7.61 -4.78 4.73
N VAL A 127 -6.85 -5.83 4.40
CA VAL A 127 -6.70 -6.98 5.30
C VAL A 127 -6.06 -6.56 6.63
N ASP A 128 -5.00 -5.76 6.59
CA ASP A 128 -4.35 -5.25 7.81
C ASP A 128 -5.26 -4.33 8.62
N ALA A 129 -6.08 -3.49 7.97
CA ALA A 129 -7.07 -2.64 8.64
C ALA A 129 -8.16 -3.49 9.33
N TYR A 130 -8.61 -4.56 8.68
CA TYR A 130 -9.54 -5.51 9.28
C TYR A 130 -8.94 -6.21 10.51
N GLU A 131 -7.71 -6.71 10.42
CA GLU A 131 -7.00 -7.32 11.56
C GLU A 131 -6.88 -6.38 12.77
N ILE A 132 -6.75 -5.07 12.53
CA ILE A 132 -6.60 -4.06 13.57
C ILE A 132 -7.94 -3.70 14.21
N THR A 133 -9.00 -3.58 13.40
CA THR A 133 -10.26 -2.94 13.81
C THR A 133 -11.44 -3.89 13.94
N GLY A 134 -11.45 -5.00 13.22
CA GLY A 134 -12.61 -5.89 13.07
C GLY A 134 -13.75 -5.29 12.22
N GLU A 135 -13.55 -4.12 11.57
CA GLU A 135 -14.61 -3.47 10.78
C GLU A 135 -14.80 -4.18 9.44
N GLU A 136 -15.96 -4.80 9.22
CA GLU A 136 -16.30 -5.62 8.04
C GLU A 136 -16.09 -4.91 6.70
N LYS A 137 -16.24 -3.58 6.65
CA LYS A 137 -16.02 -2.81 5.42
C LYS A 137 -14.66 -3.07 4.78
N TYR A 138 -13.61 -3.32 5.59
CA TYR A 138 -12.27 -3.56 5.09
C TYR A 138 -12.11 -4.96 4.50
N ILE A 139 -12.64 -6.00 5.14
CA ILE A 139 -12.54 -7.35 4.58
C ILE A 139 -13.40 -7.49 3.31
N ILE A 140 -14.53 -6.79 3.23
CA ILE A 140 -15.35 -6.68 2.02
C ILE A 140 -14.56 -5.97 0.90
N ALA A 141 -13.89 -4.87 1.21
CA ALA A 141 -13.04 -4.16 0.24
C ALA A 141 -11.87 -5.03 -0.23
N ALA A 142 -11.21 -5.77 0.69
CA ALA A 142 -10.15 -6.73 0.33
C ALA A 142 -10.66 -7.85 -0.59
N LYS A 143 -11.84 -8.41 -0.32
CA LYS A 143 -12.48 -9.39 -1.20
C LYS A 143 -12.68 -8.85 -2.61
N ARG A 144 -13.20 -7.63 -2.73
CA ARG A 144 -13.40 -6.98 -4.02
C ARG A 144 -12.09 -6.78 -4.79
N THR A 145 -10.96 -6.46 -4.11
CA THR A 145 -9.65 -6.38 -4.77
C THR A 145 -9.18 -7.73 -5.29
N ILE A 146 -9.44 -8.82 -4.56
CA ILE A 146 -9.11 -10.18 -5.01
C ILE A 146 -9.93 -10.55 -6.26
N GLU A 147 -11.22 -10.28 -6.25
CA GLU A 147 -12.12 -10.52 -7.40
C GLU A 147 -11.66 -9.73 -8.64
N ALA A 148 -11.26 -8.47 -8.45
CA ALA A 148 -10.70 -7.64 -9.52
C ALA A 148 -9.38 -8.22 -10.08
N LEU A 149 -8.48 -8.71 -9.22
CA LEU A 149 -7.24 -9.38 -9.65
C LEU A 149 -7.53 -10.68 -10.40
N MET A 150 -8.50 -11.47 -9.94
CA MET A 150 -8.92 -12.69 -10.62
C MET A 150 -9.43 -12.40 -12.04
N SER A 151 -10.17 -11.30 -12.24
CA SER A 151 -10.72 -10.91 -13.54
C SER A 151 -9.65 -10.60 -14.60
N VAL A 152 -8.44 -10.25 -14.18
CA VAL A 152 -7.29 -9.95 -15.07
C VAL A 152 -6.21 -11.03 -15.01
N THR A 153 -6.48 -12.14 -14.35
CA THR A 153 -5.57 -13.29 -14.29
C THR A 153 -5.72 -14.13 -15.56
N GLN A 154 -4.62 -14.32 -16.27
CA GLN A 154 -4.55 -15.12 -17.48
C GLN A 154 -4.71 -16.63 -17.16
N ARG A 155 -5.00 -17.46 -18.17
CA ARG A 155 -5.17 -18.92 -18.00
C ARG A 155 -3.93 -19.64 -17.43
N ASN A 156 -2.75 -19.09 -17.62
CA ASN A 156 -1.50 -19.61 -17.06
C ASN A 156 -1.23 -19.14 -15.61
N GLY A 157 -2.17 -18.39 -15.01
CA GLY A 157 -2.05 -17.85 -13.67
C GLY A 157 -1.34 -16.50 -13.57
N ALA A 158 -0.82 -15.95 -14.67
CA ALA A 158 -0.17 -14.64 -14.65
C ALA A 158 -1.19 -13.51 -14.52
N ILE A 159 -0.96 -12.60 -13.59
CA ILE A 159 -1.77 -11.40 -13.39
C ILE A 159 -1.24 -10.31 -14.31
N ASP A 160 -2.10 -9.77 -15.15
CA ASP A 160 -1.81 -8.73 -16.13
C ASP A 160 -2.18 -7.33 -15.61
N PHE A 161 -2.11 -6.32 -16.48
CA PHE A 161 -2.45 -4.92 -16.20
C PHE A 161 -1.63 -4.27 -15.08
N CYS A 162 -0.41 -4.75 -14.84
CA CYS A 162 0.52 -4.05 -13.96
C CYS A 162 1.28 -2.97 -14.73
N GLN A 163 1.32 -1.78 -14.20
CA GLN A 163 2.12 -0.67 -14.76
C GLN A 163 3.59 -1.08 -14.88
N GLY A 164 4.20 -0.78 -16.01
CA GLY A 164 5.63 -1.01 -16.25
C GLY A 164 6.53 -0.13 -15.38
N ASP A 165 7.85 -0.36 -15.47
CA ASP A 165 8.83 0.34 -14.63
C ASP A 165 8.77 1.85 -14.73
N THR A 166 8.86 2.50 -13.58
CA THR A 166 9.00 3.95 -13.45
C THR A 166 10.46 4.32 -13.69
N LYS A 167 10.70 5.15 -14.70
CA LYS A 167 12.07 5.52 -15.12
C LYS A 167 12.66 6.70 -14.36
N GLY A 168 11.88 7.33 -13.52
CA GLY A 168 12.28 8.48 -12.69
C GLY A 168 11.09 9.09 -11.98
N VAL A 169 11.35 10.06 -11.11
CA VAL A 169 10.28 10.80 -10.41
C VAL A 169 9.40 11.50 -11.45
N ALA A 170 8.08 11.34 -11.32
CA ALA A 170 7.06 11.86 -12.23
C ALA A 170 7.12 11.29 -13.68
N LEU A 171 7.91 10.26 -13.95
CA LEU A 171 7.98 9.59 -15.25
C LEU A 171 7.25 8.24 -15.17
N TYR A 172 5.93 8.28 -15.25
CA TYR A 172 5.08 7.11 -15.11
C TYR A 172 4.94 6.35 -16.43
N SER A 173 5.16 5.04 -16.40
CA SER A 173 4.91 4.18 -17.55
C SER A 173 3.43 4.13 -17.88
N THR A 174 3.09 4.29 -19.14
CA THR A 174 1.72 4.08 -19.66
C THR A 174 1.49 2.64 -20.13
N ARG A 175 2.56 1.82 -20.16
CA ARG A 175 2.46 0.41 -20.53
C ARG A 175 1.96 -0.40 -19.36
N LEU A 176 0.94 -1.21 -19.58
CA LEU A 176 0.45 -2.22 -18.67
C LEU A 176 0.85 -3.61 -19.17
N THR A 177 1.34 -4.46 -18.28
CA THR A 177 1.91 -5.78 -18.62
C THR A 177 1.97 -6.69 -17.39
N VAL A 178 2.34 -7.94 -17.61
CA VAL A 178 2.68 -8.87 -16.52
C VAL A 178 4.02 -8.46 -15.90
N MET A 179 4.05 -8.26 -14.59
CA MET A 179 5.26 -7.94 -13.83
C MET A 179 5.50 -8.99 -12.73
N PRO A 180 6.75 -9.42 -12.51
CA PRO A 180 7.03 -10.51 -11.55
C PRO A 180 6.61 -10.21 -10.12
N PHE A 181 6.80 -8.99 -9.62
CA PHE A 181 6.52 -8.64 -8.22
C PHE A 181 5.01 -8.70 -7.89
N ILE A 182 4.14 -8.42 -8.87
CA ILE A 182 2.70 -8.47 -8.65
C ILE A 182 2.22 -9.89 -8.38
N GLN A 183 2.85 -10.89 -8.99
CA GLN A 183 2.51 -12.30 -8.76
C GLN A 183 2.73 -12.66 -7.28
N GLY A 184 3.89 -12.29 -6.73
CA GLY A 184 4.21 -12.53 -5.31
C GLY A 184 3.28 -11.78 -4.36
N LEU A 185 2.99 -10.51 -4.63
CA LEU A 185 2.08 -9.72 -3.80
C LEU A 185 0.63 -10.26 -3.81
N SER A 186 0.18 -10.78 -4.94
CA SER A 186 -1.15 -11.36 -5.05
C SER A 186 -1.28 -12.68 -4.28
N VAL A 187 -0.26 -13.52 -4.28
CA VAL A 187 -0.20 -14.70 -3.42
C VAL A 187 -0.22 -14.29 -1.95
N LEU A 188 0.55 -13.26 -1.58
CA LEU A 188 0.58 -12.74 -0.22
C LEU A 188 -0.80 -12.21 0.22
N LEU A 189 -1.49 -11.45 -0.64
CA LEU A 189 -2.85 -10.97 -0.38
C LEU A 189 -3.83 -12.13 -0.19
N ALA A 190 -3.85 -13.09 -1.11
CA ALA A 190 -4.74 -14.24 -1.00
C ALA A 190 -4.51 -15.03 0.29
N THR A 191 -3.25 -15.28 0.65
CA THR A 191 -2.89 -15.98 1.89
C THR A 191 -3.38 -15.23 3.13
N ARG A 192 -3.14 -13.92 3.19
CA ARG A 192 -3.59 -13.10 4.33
C ARG A 192 -5.11 -13.01 4.41
N TYR A 193 -5.77 -12.88 3.27
CA TYR A 193 -7.23 -12.83 3.22
C TYR A 193 -7.85 -14.12 3.77
N VAL A 194 -7.41 -15.29 3.28
CA VAL A 194 -7.92 -16.60 3.73
C VAL A 194 -7.69 -16.84 5.23
N SER A 195 -6.60 -16.29 5.79
CA SER A 195 -6.31 -16.40 7.22
C SER A 195 -7.23 -15.55 8.10
N ASN A 196 -8.01 -14.63 7.50
CA ASN A 196 -8.86 -13.66 8.20
C ASN A 196 -10.35 -13.75 7.83
N SER A 197 -10.72 -14.63 6.88
CA SER A 197 -12.09 -14.81 6.39
C SER A 197 -12.82 -16.00 7.03
#